data_3064cb12b7a559b453507c6949238ce0
#
_entry.id   3064cb12b7a559b453507c6949238ce0
#
_cell.length_a   1.000
_cell.length_b   1.000
_cell.length_c   1.000
_cell.angle_alpha   90.00
_cell.angle_beta   90.00
_cell.angle_gamma   90.00
#
_symmetry.space_group_name_H-M   'P 1'
#
loop_
_entity.id
_entity.type
_entity.pdbx_description
1 polymer ?
#
loop_
_entity_poly.entity_id
_entity_poly.type
_entity_poly.pdbx_seq_one_letter_code
_entity_poly.pdbx_strand_id
1 'polypeptide(L)'
;MRFLVSTLALSSVLISSATAEIVTVAGTGVSGLVPGEQVATQTPIGEPYGIAKGPDGSLYICEIATHVVRRLDESTGRISIVAGNGKQGYSGDGGSATQARLNEPYEVRFDAAGNMFFVEMKNNIVRRVDAKSGVISTVVGTGKAGFSGDGGPAKQATLNRPHSITLDNRGNLYICDIGNHRVRIVNLKTGIIDTFAGTGARKPTHDGAPLKGTPLNGPRALDFDGKHSLYLALREGNAVYRIDLKTKTLHHLAGTGKKGFTGNSGPAKQATLSGPKGIAIGPNGDVFLADTESHSVRVIRAATGILDVVVGDGKRGDGPDGQPLKCRTARPHGVFVDRSGNVYIGDSEAHRVRKLISE
;
A
#
# COMPACT_ATOMS: atom_id res chain seq x y z
N MET A 1 68.94 -16.07 -30.66
CA MET A 1 67.48 -15.73 -30.89
C MET A 1 66.77 -16.04 -29.59
N ARG A 2 66.55 -15.03 -28.72
CA ARG A 2 65.85 -15.23 -27.42
C ARG A 2 64.46 -14.72 -27.56
N PHE A 3 63.49 -15.60 -27.37
CA PHE A 3 62.04 -15.22 -27.32
C PHE A 3 61.73 -14.71 -25.93
N LEU A 4 61.26 -13.45 -25.82
CA LEU A 4 60.59 -12.92 -24.63
C LEU A 4 59.14 -13.39 -24.65
N VAL A 5 58.75 -14.15 -23.64
CA VAL A 5 57.34 -14.44 -23.36
C VAL A 5 56.84 -13.36 -22.42
N SER A 6 55.94 -12.50 -22.91
CA SER A 6 55.25 -11.49 -22.12
C SER A 6 53.99 -12.12 -21.51
N THR A 7 53.99 -12.27 -20.19
CA THR A 7 52.83 -12.69 -19.41
C THR A 7 51.90 -11.50 -19.19
N LEU A 8 50.77 -11.46 -19.87
CA LEU A 8 49.64 -10.54 -19.54
C LEU A 8 48.96 -11.05 -18.25
N ALA A 9 49.08 -10.25 -17.20
CA ALA A 9 48.33 -10.46 -16.00
C ALA A 9 46.89 -9.91 -16.24
N LEU A 10 45.89 -10.79 -16.35
CA LEU A 10 44.48 -10.43 -16.29
C LEU A 10 44.14 -10.02 -14.85
N SER A 11 44.01 -8.74 -14.58
CA SER A 11 43.38 -8.26 -13.38
C SER A 11 41.88 -8.51 -13.48
N SER A 12 41.36 -9.51 -12.77
CA SER A 12 39.96 -9.72 -12.54
C SER A 12 39.41 -8.56 -11.70
N VAL A 13 38.76 -7.60 -12.32
CA VAL A 13 37.88 -6.64 -11.63
C VAL A 13 36.73 -7.45 -11.04
N LEU A 14 36.78 -7.70 -9.74
CA LEU A 14 35.65 -8.19 -8.98
C LEU A 14 34.57 -7.07 -9.01
N ILE A 15 33.63 -7.18 -9.94
CA ILE A 15 32.36 -6.41 -9.87
C ILE A 15 31.65 -6.99 -8.65
N SER A 16 31.73 -6.28 -7.53
CA SER A 16 30.84 -6.53 -6.39
C SER A 16 29.42 -6.34 -6.88
N SER A 17 28.69 -7.43 -7.12
CA SER A 17 27.25 -7.35 -7.26
C SER A 17 26.72 -6.81 -5.93
N ALA A 18 26.19 -5.59 -5.93
CA ALA A 18 25.49 -5.07 -4.77
C ALA A 18 24.37 -6.07 -4.46
N THR A 19 24.38 -6.66 -3.29
CA THR A 19 23.32 -7.53 -2.84
C THR A 19 22.21 -6.64 -2.31
N ALA A 20 20.97 -6.86 -2.73
CA ALA A 20 19.79 -6.15 -2.21
C ALA A 20 19.83 -6.11 -0.68
N GLU A 21 19.61 -4.93 -0.10
CA GLU A 21 19.69 -4.69 1.34
C GLU A 21 18.34 -4.16 1.85
N ILE A 22 17.93 -4.60 3.05
CA ILE A 22 16.80 -4.04 3.77
C ILE A 22 17.26 -3.27 4.99
N VAL A 23 16.71 -2.07 5.20
CA VAL A 23 17.04 -1.19 6.32
C VAL A 23 15.77 -0.66 6.98
N THR A 24 15.81 -0.42 8.29
CA THR A 24 14.78 0.30 9.02
C THR A 24 14.94 1.79 8.80
N VAL A 25 13.89 2.47 8.29
CA VAL A 25 13.89 3.93 8.04
C VAL A 25 13.06 4.71 9.06
N ALA A 26 12.14 4.06 9.78
CA ALA A 26 11.40 4.65 10.90
C ALA A 26 10.95 3.57 11.88
N GLY A 27 10.78 3.98 13.14
CA GLY A 27 10.29 3.12 14.21
C GLY A 27 11.39 2.43 15.01
N THR A 28 11.08 2.13 16.26
CA THR A 28 12.00 1.53 17.25
C THR A 28 11.65 0.09 17.59
N GLY A 29 10.56 -0.45 17.03
CA GLY A 29 10.01 -1.75 17.42
C GLY A 29 8.99 -1.65 18.57
N VAL A 30 8.68 -0.45 19.02
CA VAL A 30 7.71 -0.19 20.09
C VAL A 30 6.64 0.77 19.59
N SER A 31 5.37 0.48 19.93
CA SER A 31 4.25 1.38 19.63
C SER A 31 4.31 2.60 20.53
N GLY A 32 4.10 3.79 19.96
CA GLY A 32 4.04 5.02 20.72
C GLY A 32 3.81 6.26 19.88
N LEU A 33 3.40 7.33 20.56
CA LEU A 33 3.19 8.65 19.96
C LEU A 33 4.10 9.68 20.63
N VAL A 34 5.02 10.22 19.86
CA VAL A 34 5.87 11.34 20.26
C VAL A 34 5.52 12.53 19.38
N PRO A 35 5.09 13.67 19.97
CA PRO A 35 4.77 14.88 19.22
C PRO A 35 6.03 15.62 18.75
N GLY A 36 5.82 16.57 17.83
CA GLY A 36 6.90 17.37 17.25
C GLY A 36 7.71 16.62 16.20
N GLU A 37 8.81 17.23 15.78
CA GLU A 37 9.74 16.65 14.82
C GLU A 37 10.83 15.85 15.56
N GLN A 38 11.03 14.62 15.14
CA GLN A 38 11.90 13.65 15.80
C GLN A 38 12.85 12.96 14.80
N VAL A 39 13.87 12.25 15.29
CA VAL A 39 14.69 11.34 14.48
C VAL A 39 13.88 10.05 14.22
N ALA A 40 13.60 9.71 12.97
CA ALA A 40 12.65 8.68 12.60
C ALA A 40 13.00 7.28 13.16
N THR A 41 14.28 6.88 13.10
CA THR A 41 14.74 5.58 13.61
C THR A 41 14.84 5.49 15.14
N GLN A 42 14.66 6.62 15.83
CA GLN A 42 14.68 6.72 17.31
C GLN A 42 13.29 7.01 17.87
N THR A 43 12.27 7.08 17.01
CA THR A 43 10.90 7.45 17.39
C THR A 43 10.00 6.23 17.38
N PRO A 44 9.28 5.92 18.48
CA PRO A 44 8.20 4.95 18.47
C PRO A 44 7.13 5.34 17.45
N ILE A 45 6.61 4.35 16.69
CA ILE A 45 5.51 4.52 15.74
C ILE A 45 4.44 3.45 15.98
N GLY A 46 3.17 3.77 15.67
CA GLY A 46 2.03 2.94 16.06
C GLY A 46 1.44 2.11 14.91
N GLU A 47 1.95 0.93 14.66
CA GLU A 47 1.42 0.03 13.62
C GLU A 47 1.32 0.74 12.25
N PRO A 48 2.41 0.94 11.51
CA PRO A 48 2.40 1.56 10.19
C PRO A 48 1.66 0.67 9.19
N TYR A 49 0.67 1.26 8.51
CA TYR A 49 -0.13 0.58 7.48
C TYR A 49 0.15 1.17 6.10
N GLY A 50 -0.69 2.06 5.60
CA GLY A 50 -0.51 2.65 4.28
C GLY A 50 0.69 3.57 4.21
N ILE A 51 1.46 3.45 3.13
CA ILE A 51 2.67 4.22 2.86
C ILE A 51 2.59 4.77 1.45
N ALA A 52 2.96 6.03 1.26
CA ALA A 52 3.11 6.63 -0.06
C ALA A 52 4.13 7.77 -0.04
N LYS A 53 4.79 8.05 -1.16
CA LYS A 53 5.53 9.31 -1.32
C LYS A 53 4.60 10.44 -1.68
N GLY A 54 4.74 11.55 -0.99
CA GLY A 54 4.08 12.79 -1.31
C GLY A 54 4.77 13.56 -2.45
N PRO A 55 4.14 14.65 -2.92
CA PRO A 55 4.69 15.48 -4.00
C PRO A 55 5.98 16.19 -3.62
N ASP A 56 6.26 16.33 -2.32
CA ASP A 56 7.50 16.86 -1.74
C ASP A 56 8.63 15.83 -1.65
N GLY A 57 8.40 14.59 -2.14
CA GLY A 57 9.35 13.48 -2.07
C GLY A 57 9.46 12.78 -0.73
N SER A 58 8.79 13.28 0.32
CA SER A 58 8.76 12.66 1.65
C SER A 58 7.86 11.44 1.68
N LEU A 59 8.12 10.53 2.63
CA LEU A 59 7.29 9.36 2.86
C LEU A 59 6.18 9.70 3.86
N TYR A 60 4.94 9.37 3.52
CA TYR A 60 3.78 9.52 4.40
C TYR A 60 3.31 8.15 4.88
N ILE A 61 3.03 8.07 6.18
CA ILE A 61 2.81 6.81 6.89
C ILE A 61 1.52 6.94 7.71
N CYS A 62 0.55 6.08 7.44
CA CYS A 62 -0.65 5.95 8.28
C CYS A 62 -0.34 5.06 9.48
N GLU A 63 -0.57 5.55 10.70
CA GLU A 63 -0.41 4.79 11.94
C GLU A 63 -1.78 4.52 12.56
N ILE A 64 -2.19 3.25 12.60
CA ILE A 64 -3.53 2.92 13.10
C ILE A 64 -3.62 2.95 14.62
N ALA A 65 -2.57 2.52 15.34
CA ALA A 65 -2.59 2.46 16.80
C ALA A 65 -2.46 3.84 17.47
N THR A 66 -1.87 4.81 16.78
CA THR A 66 -1.69 6.19 17.29
C THR A 66 -2.63 7.19 16.63
N HIS A 67 -3.47 6.76 15.69
CA HIS A 67 -4.49 7.59 15.03
C HIS A 67 -3.92 8.85 14.38
N VAL A 68 -2.77 8.73 13.70
CA VAL A 68 -2.10 9.85 13.01
C VAL A 68 -1.62 9.45 11.61
N VAL A 69 -1.35 10.47 10.79
CA VAL A 69 -0.53 10.34 9.59
C VAL A 69 0.76 11.09 9.83
N ARG A 70 1.91 10.42 9.62
CA ARG A 70 3.23 11.03 9.72
C ARG A 70 3.84 11.30 8.35
N ARG A 71 4.76 12.27 8.33
CA ARG A 71 5.64 12.60 7.23
C ARG A 71 7.08 12.32 7.66
N LEU A 72 7.79 11.50 6.91
CA LEU A 72 9.21 11.23 7.04
C LEU A 72 9.97 11.90 5.89
N ASP A 73 10.83 12.83 6.22
CA ASP A 73 11.79 13.41 5.29
C ASP A 73 13.05 12.52 5.27
N GLU A 74 13.22 11.75 4.19
CA GLU A 74 14.35 10.83 4.07
C GLU A 74 15.71 11.54 3.95
N SER A 75 15.73 12.80 3.49
CA SER A 75 16.98 13.56 3.34
C SER A 75 17.56 14.00 4.68
N THR A 76 16.69 14.27 5.66
CA THR A 76 17.07 14.70 7.02
C THR A 76 16.91 13.60 8.06
N GLY A 77 16.22 12.51 7.73
CA GLY A 77 15.86 11.44 8.67
C GLY A 77 14.87 11.89 9.73
N ARG A 78 14.12 12.99 9.50
CA ARG A 78 13.16 13.55 10.44
C ARG A 78 11.73 13.12 10.16
N ILE A 79 10.99 12.81 11.23
CA ILE A 79 9.58 12.41 11.17
C ILE A 79 8.72 13.34 12.00
N SER A 80 7.56 13.73 11.48
CA SER A 80 6.60 14.61 12.14
C SER A 80 5.15 14.18 11.86
N ILE A 81 4.20 14.64 12.68
CA ILE A 81 2.76 14.41 12.49
C ILE A 81 2.21 15.46 11.52
N VAL A 82 1.47 15.05 10.50
CA VAL A 82 0.84 15.94 9.51
C VAL A 82 -0.69 15.86 9.52
N ALA A 83 -1.28 14.82 10.11
CA ALA A 83 -2.71 14.76 10.40
C ALA A 83 -2.97 13.88 11.61
N GLY A 84 -4.00 14.24 12.37
CA GLY A 84 -4.35 13.58 13.63
C GLY A 84 -3.64 14.18 14.84
N ASN A 85 -4.33 14.18 15.99
CA ASN A 85 -3.81 14.65 17.27
C ASN A 85 -3.53 13.52 18.27
N GLY A 86 -3.53 12.27 17.79
CA GLY A 86 -3.32 11.07 18.60
C GLY A 86 -4.54 10.60 19.39
N LYS A 87 -5.66 11.32 19.36
CA LYS A 87 -6.88 10.92 20.07
C LYS A 87 -7.84 10.25 19.08
N GLN A 88 -8.27 9.05 19.41
CA GLN A 88 -9.28 8.33 18.64
C GLN A 88 -10.58 9.14 18.54
N GLY A 89 -11.17 9.19 17.35
CA GLY A 89 -12.48 9.81 17.13
C GLY A 89 -12.68 10.32 15.71
N TYR A 90 -13.71 11.17 15.55
CA TYR A 90 -14.05 11.83 14.29
C TYR A 90 -14.40 13.29 14.56
N SER A 91 -13.49 14.18 14.22
CA SER A 91 -13.69 15.63 14.34
C SER A 91 -12.68 16.40 13.48
N GLY A 92 -12.83 17.73 13.45
CA GLY A 92 -11.82 18.64 12.92
C GLY A 92 -12.05 19.09 11.47
N ASP A 93 -13.14 18.69 10.81
CA ASP A 93 -13.46 19.20 9.47
C ASP A 93 -13.56 20.74 9.48
N GLY A 94 -12.91 21.36 8.50
CA GLY A 94 -12.79 22.82 8.38
C GLY A 94 -11.66 23.44 9.19
N GLY A 95 -10.92 22.65 9.99
CA GLY A 95 -9.79 23.09 10.79
C GLY A 95 -8.45 22.47 10.33
N SER A 96 -7.39 22.71 11.13
CA SER A 96 -6.06 22.15 10.91
C SER A 96 -6.08 20.62 11.02
N ALA A 97 -5.46 19.93 10.06
CA ALA A 97 -5.39 18.47 10.04
C ALA A 97 -4.69 17.89 11.28
N THR A 98 -3.70 18.58 11.85
CA THR A 98 -2.97 18.14 13.05
C THR A 98 -3.78 18.28 14.35
N GLN A 99 -4.93 18.97 14.32
CA GLN A 99 -5.83 19.10 15.47
C GLN A 99 -7.03 18.14 15.37
N ALA A 100 -7.22 17.48 14.24
CA ALA A 100 -8.32 16.55 14.02
C ALA A 100 -8.19 15.27 14.88
N ARG A 101 -9.32 14.69 15.26
CA ARG A 101 -9.34 13.30 15.76
C ARG A 101 -9.56 12.37 14.59
N LEU A 102 -8.72 11.35 14.49
CA LEU A 102 -8.80 10.31 13.48
C LEU A 102 -9.12 8.96 14.14
N ASN A 103 -9.57 8.00 13.33
CA ASN A 103 -9.83 6.66 13.82
C ASN A 103 -9.33 5.61 12.83
N GLU A 104 -8.14 5.09 13.08
CA GLU A 104 -7.43 4.14 12.25
C GLU A 104 -7.27 4.66 10.79
N PRO A 105 -6.42 5.68 10.55
CA PRO A 105 -6.03 6.06 9.19
C PRO A 105 -5.27 4.89 8.56
N TYR A 106 -5.72 4.44 7.38
CA TYR A 106 -5.35 3.13 6.87
C TYR A 106 -4.54 3.16 5.58
N GLU A 107 -4.80 4.10 4.69
CA GLU A 107 -4.11 4.27 3.41
C GLU A 107 -4.07 5.75 3.06
N VAL A 108 -2.96 6.21 2.46
CA VAL A 108 -2.75 7.60 2.05
C VAL A 108 -2.35 7.69 0.59
N ARG A 109 -2.91 8.67 -0.13
CA ARG A 109 -2.57 9.00 -1.52
C ARG A 109 -2.65 10.51 -1.74
N PHE A 110 -2.08 10.97 -2.85
CA PHE A 110 -2.04 12.38 -3.23
C PHE A 110 -2.63 12.59 -4.62
N ASP A 111 -3.35 13.69 -4.81
CA ASP A 111 -3.73 14.15 -6.14
C ASP A 111 -2.63 15.00 -6.79
N ALA A 112 -2.83 15.37 -8.06
CA ALA A 112 -1.86 16.18 -8.82
C ALA A 112 -1.66 17.61 -8.25
N ALA A 113 -2.60 18.10 -7.45
CA ALA A 113 -2.49 19.39 -6.75
C ALA A 113 -1.76 19.28 -5.41
N GLY A 114 -1.36 18.07 -5.02
CA GLY A 114 -0.67 17.78 -3.76
C GLY A 114 -1.60 17.60 -2.56
N ASN A 115 -2.91 17.58 -2.75
CA ASN A 115 -3.82 17.32 -1.65
C ASN A 115 -3.66 15.88 -1.18
N MET A 116 -3.57 15.69 0.14
CA MET A 116 -3.47 14.38 0.77
C MET A 116 -4.87 13.80 1.00
N PHE A 117 -5.09 12.58 0.52
CA PHE A 117 -6.30 11.80 0.81
C PHE A 117 -5.92 10.61 1.67
N PHE A 118 -6.72 10.31 2.68
CA PHE A 118 -6.56 9.09 3.46
C PHE A 118 -7.90 8.52 3.89
N VAL A 119 -7.94 7.20 4.03
CA VAL A 119 -9.13 6.50 4.49
C VAL A 119 -9.06 6.29 5.99
N GLU A 120 -10.15 6.56 6.70
CA GLU A 120 -10.35 6.22 8.11
C GLU A 120 -11.27 5.01 8.23
N MET A 121 -10.68 3.86 8.49
CA MET A 121 -11.37 2.56 8.42
C MET A 121 -12.53 2.47 9.42
N LYS A 122 -12.31 2.86 10.66
CA LYS A 122 -13.32 2.78 11.72
C LYS A 122 -14.37 3.88 11.65
N ASN A 123 -14.04 4.99 11.02
CA ASN A 123 -15.01 6.08 10.77
C ASN A 123 -15.77 5.89 9.46
N ASN A 124 -15.45 4.89 8.64
CA ASN A 124 -16.10 4.60 7.35
C ASN A 124 -16.13 5.83 6.42
N ILE A 125 -15.03 6.58 6.34
CA ILE A 125 -14.91 7.81 5.56
C ILE A 125 -13.59 7.90 4.81
N VAL A 126 -13.52 8.83 3.86
CA VAL A 126 -12.25 9.33 3.29
C VAL A 126 -12.12 10.81 3.62
N ARG A 127 -10.96 11.18 4.15
CA ARG A 127 -10.59 12.57 4.45
C ARG A 127 -9.66 13.11 3.37
N ARG A 128 -9.70 14.44 3.19
CA ARG A 128 -8.77 15.21 2.37
C ARG A 128 -8.15 16.30 3.21
N VAL A 129 -6.83 16.47 3.09
CA VAL A 129 -6.10 17.64 3.60
C VAL A 129 -5.68 18.48 2.41
N ASP A 130 -6.08 19.74 2.41
CA ASP A 130 -5.72 20.69 1.38
C ASP A 130 -4.22 21.04 1.45
N ALA A 131 -3.51 20.91 0.33
CA ALA A 131 -2.07 21.07 0.28
C ALA A 131 -1.58 22.48 0.64
N LYS A 132 -2.40 23.51 0.40
CA LYS A 132 -2.02 24.92 0.61
C LYS A 132 -2.36 25.41 2.02
N SER A 133 -3.57 25.05 2.49
CA SER A 133 -4.09 25.56 3.76
C SER A 133 -3.89 24.61 4.95
N GLY A 134 -3.59 23.33 4.70
CA GLY A 134 -3.53 22.28 5.74
C GLY A 134 -4.90 21.95 6.35
N VAL A 135 -5.99 22.48 5.80
CA VAL A 135 -7.35 22.24 6.28
C VAL A 135 -7.82 20.84 5.91
N ILE A 136 -8.32 20.12 6.91
CA ILE A 136 -8.91 18.79 6.73
C ILE A 136 -10.41 18.88 6.46
N SER A 137 -10.91 17.96 5.63
CA SER A 137 -12.34 17.82 5.34
C SER A 137 -12.70 16.37 5.00
N THR A 138 -13.92 15.95 5.31
CA THR A 138 -14.48 14.68 4.83
C THR A 138 -14.96 14.85 3.40
N VAL A 139 -14.53 13.95 2.50
CA VAL A 139 -14.88 13.99 1.08
C VAL A 139 -15.76 12.82 0.66
N VAL A 140 -15.72 11.70 1.39
CA VAL A 140 -16.58 10.53 1.16
C VAL A 140 -17.04 9.95 2.49
N GLY A 141 -18.30 9.58 2.55
CA GLY A 141 -18.87 8.85 3.68
C GLY A 141 -19.56 9.74 4.71
N THR A 142 -20.57 9.17 5.38
CA THR A 142 -21.34 9.81 6.46
C THR A 142 -20.83 9.48 7.85
N GLY A 143 -19.81 8.62 7.97
CA GLY A 143 -19.38 8.04 9.25
C GLY A 143 -20.17 6.80 9.67
N LYS A 144 -21.29 6.49 9.05
CA LYS A 144 -22.09 5.30 9.34
C LYS A 144 -21.66 4.13 8.46
N ALA A 145 -21.51 2.94 9.07
CA ALA A 145 -21.25 1.71 8.32
C ALA A 145 -22.48 1.32 7.48
N GLY A 146 -22.27 0.95 6.22
CA GLY A 146 -23.34 0.52 5.32
C GLY A 146 -22.95 0.60 3.86
N PHE A 147 -23.94 0.36 2.98
CA PHE A 147 -23.80 0.46 1.53
C PHE A 147 -24.96 1.29 0.96
N SER A 148 -24.64 2.49 0.51
CA SER A 148 -25.60 3.39 -0.15
C SER A 148 -24.89 4.45 -0.99
N GLY A 149 -25.67 5.26 -1.70
CA GLY A 149 -25.25 6.52 -2.29
C GLY A 149 -24.79 6.45 -3.73
N ASP A 150 -24.89 5.30 -4.42
CA ASP A 150 -24.57 5.21 -5.85
C ASP A 150 -25.41 6.21 -6.66
N GLY A 151 -24.74 6.93 -7.59
CA GLY A 151 -25.33 8.01 -8.39
C GLY A 151 -25.53 9.33 -7.65
N GLY A 152 -25.17 9.40 -6.36
CA GLY A 152 -25.39 10.58 -5.52
C GLY A 152 -24.09 11.18 -4.96
N PRO A 153 -24.23 12.23 -4.10
CA PRO A 153 -23.10 12.88 -3.48
C PRO A 153 -22.29 11.95 -2.58
N ALA A 154 -20.99 11.85 -2.81
CA ALA A 154 -20.08 10.96 -2.08
C ALA A 154 -20.08 11.21 -0.56
N LYS A 155 -20.26 12.46 -0.12
CA LYS A 155 -20.38 12.83 1.30
C LYS A 155 -21.63 12.26 1.98
N GLN A 156 -22.65 11.85 1.22
CA GLN A 156 -23.90 11.29 1.73
C GLN A 156 -23.94 9.76 1.61
N ALA A 157 -22.93 9.15 0.99
CA ALA A 157 -22.82 7.71 0.86
C ALA A 157 -22.45 7.05 2.20
N THR A 158 -22.77 5.76 2.32
CA THR A 158 -22.23 4.93 3.40
C THR A 158 -21.21 3.95 2.84
N LEU A 159 -20.11 3.78 3.57
CA LEU A 159 -19.06 2.80 3.35
C LEU A 159 -19.06 1.80 4.51
N ASN A 160 -18.40 0.67 4.34
CA ASN A 160 -18.25 -0.30 5.41
C ASN A 160 -16.79 -0.80 5.50
N ARG A 161 -16.06 -0.26 6.49
CA ARG A 161 -14.67 -0.58 6.72
C ARG A 161 -13.81 -0.39 5.45
N PRO A 162 -13.81 0.80 4.84
CA PRO A 162 -12.95 1.06 3.68
C PRO A 162 -11.49 0.95 4.11
N HIS A 163 -10.64 0.35 3.27
CA HIS A 163 -9.26 0.05 3.65
C HIS A 163 -8.22 0.73 2.76
N SER A 164 -8.40 0.72 1.46
CA SER A 164 -7.43 1.28 0.53
C SER A 164 -8.09 2.24 -0.44
N ILE A 165 -7.33 3.22 -0.87
CA ILE A 165 -7.69 4.18 -1.89
C ILE A 165 -6.57 4.30 -2.92
N THR A 166 -6.92 4.64 -4.15
CA THR A 166 -5.98 5.10 -5.17
C THR A 166 -6.65 6.13 -6.06
N LEU A 167 -5.85 6.99 -6.70
CA LEU A 167 -6.33 7.99 -7.64
C LEU A 167 -5.83 7.68 -9.04
N ASP A 168 -6.66 7.96 -10.05
CA ASP A 168 -6.21 7.96 -11.43
C ASP A 168 -5.85 9.41 -11.90
N ASN A 169 -5.23 9.49 -13.08
CA ASN A 169 -4.84 10.78 -13.67
C ASN A 169 -6.05 11.58 -14.25
N ARG A 170 -7.29 11.10 -14.04
CA ARG A 170 -8.53 11.70 -14.56
C ARG A 170 -9.39 12.33 -13.47
N GLY A 171 -8.88 12.32 -12.22
CA GLY A 171 -9.59 12.88 -11.07
C GLY A 171 -10.61 11.92 -10.47
N ASN A 172 -10.45 10.62 -10.64
CA ASN A 172 -11.26 9.65 -9.93
C ASN A 172 -10.50 9.10 -8.73
N LEU A 173 -11.22 8.92 -7.62
CA LEU A 173 -10.77 8.23 -6.42
C LEU A 173 -11.46 6.86 -6.36
N TYR A 174 -10.67 5.80 -6.30
CA TYR A 174 -11.14 4.43 -6.12
C TYR A 174 -10.97 4.02 -4.66
N ILE A 175 -11.95 3.29 -4.12
CA ILE A 175 -12.00 2.93 -2.69
C ILE A 175 -12.31 1.44 -2.57
N CYS A 176 -11.45 0.69 -1.88
CA CYS A 176 -11.74 -0.67 -1.44
C CYS A 176 -12.71 -0.63 -0.26
N ASP A 177 -13.99 -0.78 -0.54
CA ASP A 177 -15.08 -0.86 0.44
C ASP A 177 -15.28 -2.34 0.86
N ILE A 178 -14.29 -2.86 1.64
CA ILE A 178 -14.12 -4.30 1.86
C ILE A 178 -15.31 -4.95 2.56
N GLY A 179 -15.91 -4.26 3.55
CA GLY A 179 -17.08 -4.77 4.27
C GLY A 179 -18.32 -4.93 3.38
N ASN A 180 -18.34 -4.21 2.25
CA ASN A 180 -19.36 -4.30 1.23
C ASN A 180 -18.98 -5.16 0.03
N HIS A 181 -17.79 -5.76 0.02
CA HIS A 181 -17.24 -6.57 -1.09
C HIS A 181 -17.32 -5.84 -2.44
N ARG A 182 -16.96 -4.53 -2.44
CA ARG A 182 -17.00 -3.64 -3.61
C ARG A 182 -15.77 -2.76 -3.71
N VAL A 183 -15.47 -2.35 -4.91
CA VAL A 183 -14.67 -1.16 -5.17
C VAL A 183 -15.62 -0.05 -5.57
N ARG A 184 -15.53 1.09 -4.88
CA ARG A 184 -16.31 2.30 -5.20
C ARG A 184 -15.43 3.27 -6.00
N ILE A 185 -16.06 4.11 -6.80
CA ILE A 185 -15.41 5.19 -7.55
C ILE A 185 -16.09 6.52 -7.22
N VAL A 186 -15.28 7.54 -6.98
CA VAL A 186 -15.74 8.92 -6.80
C VAL A 186 -15.11 9.78 -7.86
N ASN A 187 -15.93 10.48 -8.62
CA ASN A 187 -15.44 11.56 -9.48
C ASN A 187 -15.23 12.80 -8.59
N LEU A 188 -13.97 13.18 -8.37
CA LEU A 188 -13.63 14.29 -7.46
C LEU A 188 -14.07 15.66 -7.97
N LYS A 189 -14.31 15.82 -9.29
CA LYS A 189 -14.80 17.08 -9.88
C LYS A 189 -16.29 17.27 -9.61
N THR A 190 -17.10 16.22 -9.73
CA THR A 190 -18.56 16.29 -9.52
C THR A 190 -18.98 15.94 -8.12
N GLY A 191 -18.11 15.25 -7.35
CA GLY A 191 -18.43 14.74 -6.02
C GLY A 191 -19.38 13.53 -6.02
N ILE A 192 -19.63 12.90 -7.18
CA ILE A 192 -20.55 11.76 -7.31
C ILE A 192 -19.79 10.44 -7.07
N ILE A 193 -20.43 9.53 -6.32
CA ILE A 193 -19.93 8.18 -6.05
C ILE A 193 -20.75 7.13 -6.77
N ASP A 194 -20.11 6.05 -7.21
CA ASP A 194 -20.75 4.86 -7.77
C ASP A 194 -20.03 3.57 -7.37
N THR A 195 -20.67 2.43 -7.54
CA THR A 195 -20.01 1.12 -7.52
C THR A 195 -19.24 0.92 -8.81
N PHE A 196 -17.92 0.80 -8.68
CA PHE A 196 -17.03 0.53 -9.81
C PHE A 196 -16.94 -0.97 -10.15
N ALA A 197 -16.81 -1.83 -9.13
CA ALA A 197 -16.71 -3.28 -9.27
C ALA A 197 -17.21 -3.99 -8.01
N GLY A 198 -17.61 -5.27 -8.16
CA GLY A 198 -18.11 -6.07 -7.04
C GLY A 198 -19.63 -6.01 -6.92
N THR A 199 -20.22 -7.11 -6.45
CA THR A 199 -21.69 -7.26 -6.28
C THR A 199 -22.13 -7.29 -4.83
N GLY A 200 -21.18 -7.32 -3.88
CA GLY A 200 -21.41 -7.58 -2.46
C GLY A 200 -21.42 -9.06 -2.10
N ALA A 201 -21.41 -9.96 -3.07
CA ALA A 201 -21.36 -11.39 -2.81
C ALA A 201 -19.93 -11.87 -2.55
N ARG A 202 -19.78 -12.76 -1.57
CA ARG A 202 -18.50 -13.42 -1.22
C ARG A 202 -18.31 -14.67 -2.06
N LYS A 203 -18.02 -14.49 -3.33
CA LYS A 203 -17.82 -15.60 -4.29
C LYS A 203 -16.48 -15.42 -5.01
N PRO A 204 -15.91 -16.50 -5.58
CA PRO A 204 -14.72 -16.42 -6.41
C PRO A 204 -14.89 -15.45 -7.58
N THR A 205 -13.82 -14.77 -7.92
CA THR A 205 -13.71 -13.88 -9.07
C THR A 205 -13.06 -14.68 -10.22
N HIS A 206 -13.67 -14.70 -11.40
CA HIS A 206 -13.17 -15.45 -12.55
C HIS A 206 -12.22 -14.59 -13.41
N ASP A 207 -11.23 -15.22 -14.02
CA ASP A 207 -10.33 -14.60 -15.00
C ASP A 207 -11.10 -14.16 -16.26
N GLY A 208 -10.81 -12.97 -16.78
CA GLY A 208 -11.49 -12.39 -17.93
C GLY A 208 -12.91 -11.86 -17.65
N ALA A 209 -13.39 -11.94 -16.41
CA ALA A 209 -14.75 -11.50 -16.08
C ALA A 209 -14.93 -9.98 -16.22
N PRO A 210 -16.13 -9.50 -16.62
CA PRO A 210 -16.44 -8.08 -16.66
C PRO A 210 -16.51 -7.50 -15.24
N LEU A 211 -16.23 -6.20 -15.06
CA LEU A 211 -16.32 -5.55 -13.75
C LEU A 211 -17.75 -5.56 -13.21
N LYS A 212 -18.71 -5.26 -14.08
CA LYS A 212 -20.13 -5.23 -13.72
C LYS A 212 -20.67 -6.65 -13.55
N GLY A 213 -21.30 -6.91 -12.41
CA GLY A 213 -21.91 -8.21 -12.14
C GLY A 213 -20.95 -9.29 -11.62
N THR A 214 -19.66 -9.02 -11.54
CA THR A 214 -18.67 -9.97 -11.01
C THR A 214 -18.46 -9.77 -9.52
N PRO A 215 -18.56 -10.80 -8.67
CA PRO A 215 -18.28 -10.69 -7.25
C PRO A 215 -16.79 -10.48 -6.98
N LEU A 216 -16.49 -9.76 -5.89
CA LEU A 216 -15.14 -9.58 -5.35
C LEU A 216 -15.09 -10.10 -3.92
N ASN A 217 -14.20 -11.05 -3.63
CA ASN A 217 -14.09 -11.62 -2.28
C ASN A 217 -13.07 -10.84 -1.44
N GLY A 218 -13.51 -9.78 -0.79
CA GLY A 218 -12.69 -8.96 0.09
C GLY A 218 -11.68 -8.09 -0.65
N PRO A 219 -12.12 -7.11 -1.47
CA PRO A 219 -11.24 -6.14 -2.11
C PRO A 219 -10.53 -5.31 -1.02
N ARG A 220 -9.20 -5.43 -0.94
CA ARG A 220 -8.44 -4.95 0.21
C ARG A 220 -7.45 -3.84 -0.11
N ALA A 221 -6.73 -3.96 -1.21
CA ALA A 221 -5.75 -2.98 -1.63
C ALA A 221 -5.81 -2.74 -3.13
N LEU A 222 -5.61 -1.49 -3.51
CA LEU A 222 -5.61 -1.01 -4.89
C LEU A 222 -4.36 -0.20 -5.17
N ASP A 223 -3.80 -0.35 -6.38
CA ASP A 223 -2.83 0.58 -6.91
C ASP A 223 -3.08 0.84 -8.40
N PHE A 224 -2.65 2.00 -8.90
CA PHE A 224 -2.84 2.44 -10.29
C PHE A 224 -1.49 2.52 -11.00
N ASP A 225 -1.39 1.92 -12.21
CA ASP A 225 -0.15 1.88 -12.99
C ASP A 225 0.24 3.22 -13.67
N GLY A 226 -0.52 4.28 -13.41
CA GLY A 226 -0.33 5.58 -14.04
C GLY A 226 -0.79 5.64 -15.49
N LYS A 227 -1.31 4.54 -16.07
CA LYS A 227 -1.68 4.40 -17.49
C LYS A 227 -3.14 3.97 -17.67
N HIS A 228 -3.40 2.68 -17.56
CA HIS A 228 -4.70 2.09 -17.94
C HIS A 228 -5.16 0.96 -17.06
N SER A 229 -4.43 0.60 -16.00
CA SER A 229 -4.79 -0.54 -15.18
C SER A 229 -4.78 -0.21 -13.69
N LEU A 230 -5.77 -0.76 -12.98
CA LEU A 230 -5.75 -0.88 -11.53
C LEU A 230 -5.34 -2.29 -11.17
N TYR A 231 -4.59 -2.42 -10.10
CA TYR A 231 -4.21 -3.71 -9.54
C TYR A 231 -4.93 -3.87 -8.19
N LEU A 232 -5.54 -5.02 -8.02
CA LEU A 232 -6.45 -5.28 -6.90
C LEU A 232 -6.04 -6.55 -6.16
N ALA A 233 -5.77 -6.44 -4.87
CA ALA A 233 -5.60 -7.57 -3.98
C ALA A 233 -6.94 -7.92 -3.30
N LEU A 234 -7.35 -9.18 -3.41
CA LEU A 234 -8.50 -9.74 -2.71
C LEU A 234 -8.02 -10.52 -1.48
N ARG A 235 -8.20 -9.94 -0.29
CA ARG A 235 -7.73 -10.53 0.97
C ARG A 235 -8.37 -11.89 1.25
N GLU A 236 -9.69 -11.95 1.29
CA GLU A 236 -10.45 -13.17 1.54
C GLU A 236 -10.41 -14.12 0.32
N GLY A 237 -10.19 -13.56 -0.86
CA GLY A 237 -10.00 -14.31 -2.10
C GLY A 237 -8.61 -14.92 -2.27
N ASN A 238 -7.62 -14.54 -1.45
CA ASN A 238 -6.21 -14.94 -1.59
C ASN A 238 -5.73 -14.89 -3.05
N ALA A 239 -6.03 -13.79 -3.73
CA ALA A 239 -5.78 -13.62 -5.16
C ALA A 239 -5.51 -12.15 -5.51
N VAL A 240 -4.85 -11.95 -6.65
CA VAL A 240 -4.53 -10.63 -7.22
C VAL A 240 -5.03 -10.56 -8.64
N TYR A 241 -5.62 -9.43 -8.99
CA TYR A 241 -6.17 -9.15 -10.32
C TYR A 241 -5.62 -7.82 -10.86
N ARG A 242 -5.45 -7.76 -12.17
CA ARG A 242 -5.34 -6.52 -12.93
C ARG A 242 -6.70 -6.19 -13.52
N ILE A 243 -7.15 -4.98 -13.30
CA ILE A 243 -8.36 -4.41 -13.90
C ILE A 243 -7.94 -3.59 -15.11
N ASP A 244 -8.37 -3.96 -16.30
CA ASP A 244 -8.19 -3.17 -17.49
C ASP A 244 -9.29 -2.11 -17.57
N LEU A 245 -8.90 -0.83 -17.49
CA LEU A 245 -9.84 0.29 -17.48
C LEU A 245 -10.48 0.59 -18.85
N LYS A 246 -9.91 0.08 -19.95
CA LYS A 246 -10.46 0.23 -21.30
C LYS A 246 -11.53 -0.82 -21.57
N THR A 247 -11.19 -2.09 -21.35
CA THR A 247 -12.10 -3.22 -21.63
C THR A 247 -13.07 -3.49 -20.50
N LYS A 248 -12.82 -2.91 -19.30
CA LYS A 248 -13.61 -3.13 -18.08
C LYS A 248 -13.65 -4.61 -17.67
N THR A 249 -12.49 -5.27 -17.73
CA THR A 249 -12.33 -6.70 -17.41
C THR A 249 -11.30 -6.92 -16.30
N LEU A 250 -11.48 -8.01 -15.56
CA LEU A 250 -10.60 -8.50 -14.51
C LEU A 250 -9.69 -9.59 -15.05
N HIS A 251 -8.38 -9.44 -14.92
CA HIS A 251 -7.39 -10.43 -15.32
C HIS A 251 -6.68 -10.98 -14.10
N HIS A 252 -6.82 -12.27 -13.86
CA HIS A 252 -6.17 -12.95 -12.75
C HIS A 252 -4.64 -12.96 -12.92
N LEU A 253 -3.92 -12.52 -11.89
CA LEU A 253 -2.45 -12.45 -11.89
C LEU A 253 -1.80 -13.50 -10.99
N ALA A 254 -2.33 -13.66 -9.76
CA ALA A 254 -1.72 -14.55 -8.77
C ALA A 254 -2.74 -15.09 -7.78
N GLY A 255 -2.41 -16.22 -7.17
CA GLY A 255 -3.15 -16.83 -6.08
C GLY A 255 -4.20 -17.82 -6.56
N THR A 256 -4.22 -19.02 -5.99
CA THR A 256 -5.20 -20.09 -6.30
C THR A 256 -6.54 -19.92 -5.58
N GLY A 257 -6.69 -18.88 -4.77
CA GLY A 257 -7.83 -18.73 -3.83
C GLY A 257 -7.63 -19.46 -2.51
N LYS A 258 -6.68 -20.38 -2.40
CA LYS A 258 -6.35 -21.09 -1.18
C LYS A 258 -5.34 -20.29 -0.36
N LYS A 259 -5.53 -20.25 0.96
CA LYS A 259 -4.58 -19.62 1.89
C LYS A 259 -3.31 -20.47 1.98
N GLY A 260 -2.13 -19.82 1.91
CA GLY A 260 -0.85 -20.49 2.07
C GLY A 260 0.34 -19.64 1.64
N PHE A 261 1.54 -20.26 1.70
CA PHE A 261 2.83 -19.63 1.35
C PHE A 261 3.64 -20.57 0.45
N THR A 262 3.05 -20.98 -0.66
CA THR A 262 3.68 -21.89 -1.63
C THR A 262 3.79 -21.27 -3.02
N GLY A 263 4.51 -21.91 -3.91
CA GLY A 263 4.65 -21.46 -5.31
C GLY A 263 5.67 -20.34 -5.49
N ASN A 264 6.58 -20.12 -4.52
CA ASN A 264 7.71 -19.20 -4.67
C ASN A 264 8.64 -19.71 -5.77
N SER A 265 9.15 -18.78 -6.59
CA SER A 265 9.94 -19.04 -7.81
C SER A 265 9.20 -19.89 -8.85
N GLY A 266 7.87 -19.85 -8.83
CA GLY A 266 6.99 -20.53 -9.79
C GLY A 266 5.90 -19.60 -10.35
N PRO A 267 5.03 -20.13 -11.23
CA PRO A 267 3.94 -19.36 -11.83
C PRO A 267 3.01 -18.76 -10.78
N ALA A 268 2.85 -17.43 -10.76
CA ALA A 268 2.09 -16.71 -9.75
C ALA A 268 0.61 -17.19 -9.67
N LYS A 269 -0.01 -17.57 -10.79
CA LYS A 269 -1.38 -18.09 -10.81
C LYS A 269 -1.55 -19.43 -10.08
N GLN A 270 -0.46 -20.18 -9.87
CA GLN A 270 -0.46 -21.48 -9.18
C GLN A 270 -0.02 -21.38 -7.73
N ALA A 271 0.43 -20.20 -7.28
CA ALA A 271 0.87 -19.96 -5.92
C ALA A 271 -0.30 -19.86 -4.95
N THR A 272 -0.06 -20.13 -3.67
CA THR A 272 -0.99 -19.76 -2.61
C THR A 272 -0.55 -18.44 -1.97
N LEU A 273 -1.50 -17.58 -1.67
CA LEU A 273 -1.31 -16.32 -0.95
C LEU A 273 -1.96 -16.40 0.44
N SER A 274 -1.52 -15.59 1.37
CA SER A 274 -2.04 -15.59 2.74
C SER A 274 -2.55 -14.22 3.16
N GLY A 275 -3.75 -13.89 2.69
CA GLY A 275 -4.43 -12.65 3.01
C GLY A 275 -3.65 -11.40 2.59
N PRO A 276 -3.38 -11.19 1.29
CA PRO A 276 -2.62 -10.03 0.81
C PRO A 276 -3.37 -8.74 1.16
N LYS A 277 -2.67 -7.77 1.80
CA LYS A 277 -3.29 -6.53 2.31
C LYS A 277 -2.68 -5.26 1.72
N GLY A 278 -1.50 -5.31 1.13
CA GLY A 278 -0.87 -4.23 0.41
C GLY A 278 -0.51 -4.63 -1.01
N ILE A 279 -0.57 -3.67 -1.94
CA ILE A 279 -0.18 -3.85 -3.33
C ILE A 279 0.48 -2.58 -3.84
N ALA A 280 1.56 -2.72 -4.59
CA ALA A 280 2.23 -1.59 -5.26
C ALA A 280 2.84 -2.03 -6.59
N ILE A 281 2.85 -1.11 -7.55
CA ILE A 281 3.41 -1.33 -8.88
C ILE A 281 4.77 -0.70 -8.99
N GLY A 282 5.77 -1.50 -9.33
CA GLY A 282 7.11 -1.01 -9.62
C GLY A 282 7.24 -0.34 -10.99
N PRO A 283 8.30 0.46 -11.23
CA PRO A 283 8.50 1.18 -12.47
C PRO A 283 8.62 0.27 -13.71
N ASN A 284 9.06 -0.97 -13.52
CA ASN A 284 9.15 -2.02 -14.54
C ASN A 284 7.85 -2.83 -14.74
N GLY A 285 6.78 -2.50 -13.97
CA GLY A 285 5.50 -3.20 -14.00
C GLY A 285 5.40 -4.40 -13.07
N ASP A 286 6.44 -4.73 -12.31
CA ASP A 286 6.40 -5.76 -11.26
C ASP A 286 5.37 -5.38 -10.20
N VAL A 287 4.64 -6.38 -9.67
CA VAL A 287 3.58 -6.19 -8.69
C VAL A 287 4.03 -6.71 -7.34
N PHE A 288 4.26 -5.80 -6.40
CA PHE A 288 4.68 -6.11 -5.03
C PHE A 288 3.47 -6.28 -4.11
N LEU A 289 3.51 -7.27 -3.25
CA LEU A 289 2.43 -7.66 -2.35
C LEU A 289 2.93 -7.74 -0.91
N ALA A 290 2.27 -7.06 0.01
CA ALA A 290 2.36 -7.40 1.43
C ALA A 290 1.46 -8.62 1.67
N ASP A 291 2.04 -9.82 1.65
CA ASP A 291 1.34 -11.09 1.90
C ASP A 291 1.32 -11.33 3.41
N THR A 292 0.42 -10.61 4.06
CA THR A 292 0.45 -10.26 5.48
C THR A 292 0.50 -11.44 6.42
N GLU A 293 -0.35 -12.45 6.20
CA GLU A 293 -0.42 -13.60 7.11
C GLU A 293 0.70 -14.64 6.84
N SER A 294 1.48 -14.44 5.76
CA SER A 294 2.73 -15.16 5.53
C SER A 294 3.97 -14.37 5.98
N HIS A 295 3.77 -13.22 6.64
CA HIS A 295 4.88 -12.41 7.15
C HIS A 295 5.97 -12.12 6.13
N SER A 296 5.58 -11.79 4.89
CA SER A 296 6.51 -11.61 3.79
C SER A 296 6.04 -10.53 2.81
N VAL A 297 7.00 -10.01 2.04
CA VAL A 297 6.71 -9.25 0.82
C VAL A 297 7.08 -10.11 -0.37
N ARG A 298 6.13 -10.26 -1.29
CA ARG A 298 6.27 -11.05 -2.50
C ARG A 298 6.12 -10.17 -3.74
N VAL A 299 6.70 -10.59 -4.86
CA VAL A 299 6.64 -9.88 -6.13
C VAL A 299 6.17 -10.80 -7.26
N ILE A 300 5.22 -10.34 -8.05
CA ILE A 300 4.86 -10.94 -9.33
C ILE A 300 5.70 -10.24 -10.39
N ARG A 301 6.63 -10.95 -11.03
CA ARG A 301 7.47 -10.42 -12.09
C ARG A 301 6.65 -10.20 -13.35
N ALA A 302 6.57 -8.96 -13.82
CA ALA A 302 5.78 -8.61 -15.01
C ALA A 302 6.25 -9.33 -16.27
N ALA A 303 7.56 -9.51 -16.44
CA ALA A 303 8.15 -10.13 -17.61
C ALA A 303 7.89 -11.64 -17.71
N THR A 304 7.77 -12.36 -16.59
CA THR A 304 7.73 -13.83 -16.56
C THR A 304 6.46 -14.41 -15.96
N GLY A 305 5.70 -13.61 -15.19
CA GLY A 305 4.55 -14.10 -14.41
C GLY A 305 4.95 -14.98 -13.22
N ILE A 306 6.24 -14.97 -12.84
CA ILE A 306 6.76 -15.73 -11.68
C ILE A 306 6.50 -14.93 -10.41
N LEU A 307 6.21 -15.64 -9.33
CA LEU A 307 6.07 -15.08 -7.99
C LEU A 307 7.32 -15.40 -7.16
N ASP A 308 7.98 -14.36 -6.66
CA ASP A 308 9.15 -14.50 -5.77
C ASP A 308 8.89 -13.90 -4.40
N VAL A 309 9.61 -14.36 -3.38
CA VAL A 309 9.75 -13.68 -2.09
C VAL A 309 10.89 -12.67 -2.21
N VAL A 310 10.65 -11.43 -1.79
CA VAL A 310 11.68 -10.38 -1.77
C VAL A 310 12.05 -9.95 -0.36
N VAL A 311 11.16 -10.12 0.63
CA VAL A 311 11.44 -9.90 2.05
C VAL A 311 10.74 -10.95 2.89
N GLY A 312 11.45 -11.47 3.89
CA GLY A 312 10.91 -12.44 4.86
C GLY A 312 11.18 -13.90 4.48
N ASP A 313 11.05 -14.77 5.47
CA ASP A 313 11.19 -16.23 5.36
C ASP A 313 9.88 -16.99 5.60
N GLY A 314 8.76 -16.28 5.65
CA GLY A 314 7.45 -16.85 5.97
C GLY A 314 7.18 -16.99 7.47
N LYS A 315 8.06 -16.51 8.34
CA LYS A 315 7.92 -16.57 9.80
C LYS A 315 7.82 -15.17 10.39
N ARG A 316 6.97 -15.03 11.40
CA ARG A 316 6.81 -13.77 12.15
C ARG A 316 8.09 -13.43 12.92
N GLY A 317 8.50 -12.16 12.86
CA GLY A 317 9.65 -11.64 13.62
C GLY A 317 9.87 -10.15 13.40
N ASP A 318 10.96 -9.62 13.98
CA ASP A 318 11.39 -8.23 13.82
C ASP A 318 12.86 -8.21 13.37
N GLY A 319 13.09 -8.19 12.08
CA GLY A 319 14.42 -8.14 11.48
C GLY A 319 15.22 -9.44 11.52
N PRO A 320 16.57 -9.42 11.49
CA PRO A 320 17.41 -8.20 11.43
C PRO A 320 17.36 -7.46 10.10
N ASP A 321 17.86 -6.22 10.09
CA ASP A 321 18.21 -5.50 8.86
C ASP A 321 19.38 -6.19 8.13
N GLY A 322 19.62 -5.85 6.86
CA GLY A 322 20.66 -6.42 6.02
C GLY A 322 20.10 -7.34 4.94
N GLN A 323 20.22 -8.66 5.06
CA GLN A 323 19.77 -9.62 4.04
C GLN A 323 18.23 -9.73 4.01
N PRO A 324 17.55 -9.35 2.90
CA PRO A 324 16.09 -9.25 2.89
C PRO A 324 15.35 -10.56 3.19
N LEU A 325 15.83 -11.69 2.68
CA LEU A 325 15.23 -13.00 2.90
C LEU A 325 15.47 -13.57 4.31
N LYS A 326 16.35 -12.95 5.10
CA LYS A 326 16.55 -13.25 6.52
C LYS A 326 15.86 -12.25 7.44
N CYS A 327 15.40 -11.13 6.90
CA CYS A 327 14.67 -10.11 7.64
C CYS A 327 13.22 -10.55 7.85
N ARG A 328 12.90 -11.10 9.00
CA ARG A 328 11.53 -11.43 9.36
C ARG A 328 10.71 -10.18 9.55
N THR A 329 9.47 -10.22 9.10
CA THR A 329 8.49 -9.17 9.31
C THR A 329 7.34 -9.66 10.20
N ALA A 330 6.64 -8.72 10.84
CA ALA A 330 5.49 -9.02 11.69
C ALA A 330 4.22 -8.43 11.07
N ARG A 331 3.55 -9.24 10.24
CA ARG A 331 2.31 -8.89 9.51
C ARG A 331 2.43 -7.57 8.73
N PRO A 332 3.27 -7.50 7.70
CA PRO A 332 3.38 -6.30 6.88
C PRO A 332 2.03 -5.99 6.23
N HIS A 333 1.59 -4.73 6.26
CA HIS A 333 0.33 -4.29 5.66
C HIS A 333 0.53 -3.36 4.48
N GLY A 334 1.34 -2.32 4.62
CA GLY A 334 1.65 -1.39 3.56
C GLY A 334 2.84 -1.83 2.72
N VAL A 335 2.74 -1.60 1.42
CA VAL A 335 3.87 -1.67 0.50
C VAL A 335 3.77 -0.51 -0.48
N PHE A 336 4.89 0.13 -0.75
CA PHE A 336 5.01 1.21 -1.74
C PHE A 336 6.32 1.03 -2.50
N VAL A 337 6.33 1.30 -3.80
CA VAL A 337 7.55 1.25 -4.63
C VAL A 337 7.81 2.63 -5.21
N ASP A 338 9.02 3.15 -5.03
CA ASP A 338 9.39 4.44 -5.59
C ASP A 338 9.88 4.32 -7.05
N ARG A 339 10.14 5.48 -7.68
CA ARG A 339 10.59 5.53 -9.08
C ARG A 339 11.96 4.89 -9.31
N SER A 340 12.77 4.76 -8.26
CA SER A 340 14.08 4.09 -8.30
C SER A 340 13.96 2.58 -8.07
N GLY A 341 12.76 2.06 -7.80
CA GLY A 341 12.52 0.65 -7.52
C GLY A 341 12.69 0.26 -6.05
N ASN A 342 13.01 1.19 -5.14
CA ASN A 342 13.06 0.88 -3.71
C ASN A 342 11.67 0.53 -3.18
N VAL A 343 11.58 -0.50 -2.34
CA VAL A 343 10.32 -0.96 -1.77
C VAL A 343 10.23 -0.57 -0.30
N TYR A 344 9.22 0.21 0.06
CA TYR A 344 8.92 0.60 1.43
C TYR A 344 7.84 -0.30 1.99
N ILE A 345 8.01 -0.73 3.24
CA ILE A 345 7.19 -1.75 3.88
C ILE A 345 6.73 -1.26 5.24
N GLY A 346 5.42 -1.16 5.43
CA GLY A 346 4.82 -1.00 6.75
C GLY A 346 4.82 -2.33 7.49
N ASP A 347 5.86 -2.56 8.28
CA ASP A 347 6.02 -3.76 9.12
C ASP A 347 5.24 -3.54 10.42
N SER A 348 3.90 -3.75 10.33
CA SER A 348 2.93 -3.15 11.23
C SER A 348 3.10 -3.58 12.68
N GLU A 349 3.12 -4.88 12.96
CA GLU A 349 3.26 -5.40 14.31
C GLU A 349 4.72 -5.41 14.83
N ALA A 350 5.69 -5.11 13.94
CA ALA A 350 7.05 -4.79 14.33
C ALA A 350 7.24 -3.28 14.61
N HIS A 351 6.20 -2.46 14.43
CA HIS A 351 6.26 -1.01 14.64
C HIS A 351 7.45 -0.35 13.95
N ARG A 352 7.67 -0.75 12.66
CA ARG A 352 8.76 -0.25 11.82
C ARG A 352 8.29 0.05 10.40
N VAL A 353 8.94 1.01 9.78
CA VAL A 353 8.94 1.14 8.32
C VAL A 353 10.30 0.69 7.83
N ARG A 354 10.30 -0.27 6.92
CA ARG A 354 11.51 -0.80 6.30
C ARG A 354 11.60 -0.39 4.85
N LYS A 355 12.83 -0.31 4.34
CA LYS A 355 13.14 -0.02 2.94
C LYS A 355 14.03 -1.13 2.39
N LEU A 356 13.54 -1.83 1.38
CA LEU A 356 14.36 -2.69 0.53
C LEU A 356 14.97 -1.80 -0.56
N ILE A 357 16.29 -1.71 -0.57
CA ILE A 357 17.03 -0.89 -1.53
C ILE A 357 17.15 -1.69 -2.83
N SER A 358 16.72 -1.07 -3.94
CA SER A 358 16.88 -1.64 -5.29
C SER A 358 18.36 -1.61 -5.69
N GLU A 359 18.81 -2.65 -6.38
CA GLU A 359 20.14 -2.71 -6.99
C GLU A 359 20.28 -1.71 -8.15
#